data_5c27257a39bb447a8fa73b28092a5383
#
_entry.id   5c27257a39bb447a8fa73b28092a5383
#
_cell.length_a   1.000
_cell.length_b   1.000
_cell.length_c   1.000
_cell.angle_alpha   90.00
_cell.angle_beta   90.00
_cell.angle_gamma   90.00
#
_symmetry.space_group_name_H-M   'P 1'
#
loop_
_entity.id
_entity.type
_entity.pdbx_description
1 polymer ?
#
loop_
_entity_poly.entity_id
_entity_poly.type
_entity_poly.pdbx_seq_one_letter_code
_entity_poly.pdbx_strand_id
1 'polypeptide(L)'
;MNFIEEKRLKMMADEIAANTPINEALHKAFCSIPREIFSPLKAHAYSLNAMPMLSKQWISSPLTVAKMTMALKFEGADSVLEIGCGSGYQAAILSKVIRRVFSIERIEKLVDEASEIFKQLSLHNIFVMHADGQLGWEKYAPFDRILFSAYLEKEPKELFSQLNDGGILVAPILKDKKQFIVRFSKQDNFIKKEVLDECLFVPVLDGKE
;
A
#
# COMPACT_ATOMS: atom_id res chain seq x y z
N MET A 1 -14.58 -0.62 18.38
CA MET A 1 -13.27 -1.15 18.85
C MET A 1 -13.35 -1.35 20.36
N ASN A 2 -12.85 -2.44 20.90
CA ASN A 2 -12.83 -2.67 22.35
C ASN A 2 -11.44 -2.32 22.92
N PHE A 3 -11.36 -2.17 24.24
CA PHE A 3 -10.12 -1.76 24.94
C PHE A 3 -8.90 -2.68 24.67
N ILE A 4 -9.13 -3.99 24.52
CA ILE A 4 -8.05 -4.96 24.26
C ILE A 4 -7.49 -4.76 22.84
N GLU A 5 -8.36 -4.53 21.87
CA GLU A 5 -8.00 -4.26 20.48
C GLU A 5 -7.22 -2.93 20.36
N GLU A 6 -7.71 -1.86 20.99
CA GLU A 6 -7.00 -0.57 21.03
C GLU A 6 -5.59 -0.70 21.60
N LYS A 7 -5.43 -1.47 22.68
CA LYS A 7 -4.13 -1.73 23.28
C LYS A 7 -3.19 -2.49 22.32
N ARG A 8 -3.69 -3.52 21.62
CA ARG A 8 -2.91 -4.29 20.64
C ARG A 8 -2.47 -3.43 19.45
N LEU A 9 -3.37 -2.61 18.91
CA LEU A 9 -3.07 -1.67 17.84
C LEU A 9 -1.99 -0.66 18.26
N LYS A 10 -2.14 -0.07 19.45
CA LYS A 10 -1.15 0.86 19.97
C LYS A 10 0.21 0.19 20.15
N MET A 11 0.26 -1.00 20.73
CA MET A 11 1.53 -1.76 20.91
C MET A 11 2.19 -2.03 19.56
N MET A 12 1.44 -2.47 18.54
CA MET A 12 1.98 -2.67 17.19
C MET A 12 2.50 -1.35 16.59
N ALA A 13 1.75 -0.25 16.71
CA ALA A 13 2.17 1.05 16.21
C ALA A 13 3.44 1.57 16.91
N ASP A 14 3.54 1.41 18.22
CA ASP A 14 4.73 1.75 19.00
C ASP A 14 5.94 0.90 18.60
N GLU A 15 5.74 -0.41 18.35
CA GLU A 15 6.78 -1.32 17.88
C GLU A 15 7.24 -0.96 16.44
N ILE A 16 6.32 -0.57 15.55
CA ILE A 16 6.67 -0.04 14.23
C ILE A 16 7.56 1.20 14.39
N ALA A 17 7.15 2.17 15.20
CA ALA A 17 7.87 3.42 15.42
C ALA A 17 9.27 3.19 16.02
N ALA A 18 9.45 2.15 16.83
CA ALA A 18 10.74 1.76 17.37
C ALA A 18 11.69 1.15 16.32
N ASN A 19 11.14 0.57 15.23
CA ASN A 19 11.92 -0.12 14.19
C ASN A 19 12.11 0.69 12.90
N THR A 20 11.25 1.69 12.64
CA THR A 20 11.36 2.57 11.46
C THR A 20 10.78 3.95 11.76
N PRO A 21 11.41 5.03 11.28
CA PRO A 21 10.87 6.37 11.46
C PRO A 21 9.49 6.51 10.82
N ILE A 22 8.47 6.82 11.61
CA ILE A 22 7.14 7.22 11.15
C ILE A 22 6.73 8.52 11.81
N ASN A 23 5.89 9.32 11.14
CA ASN A 23 5.34 10.53 11.74
C ASN A 23 4.06 10.22 12.56
N GLU A 24 3.59 11.22 13.28
CA GLU A 24 2.41 11.10 14.15
C GLU A 24 1.14 10.71 13.38
N ALA A 25 0.97 11.22 12.15
CA ALA A 25 -0.20 10.91 11.32
C ALA A 25 -0.24 9.42 10.96
N LEU A 26 0.89 8.85 10.54
CA LEU A 26 0.97 7.43 10.22
C LEU A 26 0.86 6.54 11.48
N HIS A 27 1.45 6.95 12.60
CA HIS A 27 1.28 6.25 13.89
C HIS A 27 -0.21 6.17 14.27
N LYS A 28 -0.95 7.29 14.18
CA LYS A 28 -2.42 7.32 14.43
C LYS A 28 -3.19 6.44 13.44
N ALA A 29 -2.77 6.39 12.17
CA ALA A 29 -3.37 5.51 11.17
C ALA A 29 -3.26 4.04 11.59
N PHE A 30 -2.08 3.57 12.02
CA PHE A 30 -1.89 2.22 12.54
C PHE A 30 -2.72 1.94 13.80
N CYS A 31 -2.88 2.90 14.68
CA CYS A 31 -3.73 2.77 15.88
C CYS A 31 -5.23 2.67 15.56
N SER A 32 -5.67 3.08 14.35
CA SER A 32 -7.09 3.18 13.99
C SER A 32 -7.61 2.06 13.09
N ILE A 33 -6.73 1.24 12.49
CA ILE A 33 -7.10 0.19 11.54
C ILE A 33 -6.87 -1.19 12.14
N PRO A 34 -7.95 -1.94 12.48
CA PRO A 34 -7.84 -3.26 13.10
C PRO A 34 -7.31 -4.29 12.10
N ARG A 35 -6.01 -4.59 12.18
CA ARG A 35 -5.33 -5.47 11.22
C ARG A 35 -5.89 -6.90 11.20
N GLU A 36 -6.47 -7.38 12.31
CA GLU A 36 -7.04 -8.73 12.38
C GLU A 36 -8.20 -8.97 11.43
N ILE A 37 -8.92 -7.92 10.98
CA ILE A 37 -10.00 -8.03 10.01
C ILE A 37 -9.47 -8.40 8.62
N PHE A 38 -8.27 -7.95 8.29
CA PHE A 38 -7.58 -8.21 7.02
C PHE A 38 -6.81 -9.52 7.00
N SER A 39 -6.65 -10.16 8.17
CA SER A 39 -5.77 -11.32 8.34
C SER A 39 -6.55 -12.62 8.49
N PRO A 40 -6.22 -13.67 7.72
CA PRO A 40 -6.76 -15.02 7.96
C PRO A 40 -6.22 -15.63 9.26
N LEU A 41 -5.06 -15.18 9.75
CA LEU A 41 -4.40 -15.66 10.97
C LEU A 41 -4.53 -14.63 12.10
N LYS A 42 -5.76 -14.47 12.62
CA LYS A 42 -6.10 -13.44 13.63
C LYS A 42 -5.17 -13.42 14.85
N ALA A 43 -4.73 -14.59 15.33
CA ALA A 43 -3.83 -14.70 16.48
C ALA A 43 -2.48 -14.00 16.29
N HIS A 44 -2.01 -13.89 15.04
CA HIS A 44 -0.73 -13.26 14.67
C HIS A 44 -0.89 -11.91 13.97
N ALA A 45 -2.11 -11.39 13.88
CA ALA A 45 -2.42 -10.20 13.10
C ALA A 45 -1.61 -8.97 13.49
N TYR A 46 -1.23 -8.84 14.76
CA TYR A 46 -0.51 -7.68 15.29
C TYR A 46 1.01 -7.88 15.37
N SER A 47 1.54 -9.02 14.90
CA SER A 47 2.99 -9.20 14.76
C SER A 47 3.54 -8.39 13.58
N LEU A 48 4.83 -8.02 13.63
CA LEU A 48 5.51 -7.32 12.54
C LEU A 48 5.89 -8.23 11.36
N ASN A 49 5.28 -9.40 11.23
CA ASN A 49 5.55 -10.35 10.17
C ASN A 49 4.56 -10.22 9.01
N ALA A 50 5.02 -10.55 7.80
CA ALA A 50 4.14 -10.84 6.68
C ALA A 50 3.42 -12.16 6.92
N MET A 51 2.19 -12.30 6.38
CA MET A 51 1.37 -13.51 6.58
C MET A 51 0.78 -13.97 5.24
N PRO A 52 0.68 -15.30 5.03
CA PRO A 52 0.00 -15.83 3.86
C PRO A 52 -1.50 -15.51 3.91
N MET A 53 -2.08 -15.32 2.75
CA MET A 53 -3.52 -15.12 2.56
C MET A 53 -4.04 -15.96 1.38
N LEU A 54 -5.30 -15.80 1.04
CA LEU A 54 -5.93 -16.49 -0.08
C LEU A 54 -5.22 -16.21 -1.41
N SER A 55 -5.49 -17.04 -2.42
CA SER A 55 -4.96 -16.90 -3.78
C SER A 55 -3.43 -16.85 -3.85
N LYS A 56 -2.74 -17.55 -2.92
CA LYS A 56 -1.28 -17.59 -2.83
C LYS A 56 -0.64 -16.19 -2.66
N GLN A 57 -1.39 -15.24 -2.13
CA GLN A 57 -0.91 -13.89 -1.85
C GLN A 57 -0.43 -13.76 -0.40
N TRP A 58 0.13 -12.60 -0.07
CA TRP A 58 0.66 -12.28 1.25
C TRP A 58 0.18 -10.92 1.72
N ILE A 59 -0.18 -10.82 2.99
CA ILE A 59 -0.32 -9.53 3.66
C ILE A 59 1.06 -9.06 4.06
N SER A 60 1.49 -7.93 3.54
CA SER A 60 2.78 -7.33 3.89
C SER A 60 2.91 -7.09 5.39
N SER A 61 4.13 -7.19 5.92
CA SER A 61 4.37 -6.88 7.32
C SER A 61 3.96 -5.42 7.62
N PRO A 62 3.50 -5.10 8.85
CA PRO A 62 3.20 -3.72 9.21
C PRO A 62 4.40 -2.79 9.05
N LEU A 63 5.60 -3.30 9.27
CA LEU A 63 6.84 -2.55 9.07
C LEU A 63 7.08 -2.20 7.59
N THR A 64 6.82 -3.14 6.67
CA THR A 64 6.89 -2.89 5.23
C THR A 64 5.84 -1.85 4.81
N VAL A 65 4.60 -1.98 5.30
CA VAL A 65 3.53 -0.99 5.05
C VAL A 65 3.96 0.40 5.51
N ALA A 66 4.58 0.51 6.68
CA ALA A 66 5.08 1.77 7.21
C ALA A 66 6.18 2.38 6.33
N LYS A 67 7.20 1.58 5.97
CA LYS A 67 8.30 2.02 5.08
C LYS A 67 7.79 2.49 3.72
N MET A 68 6.87 1.73 3.10
CA MET A 68 6.28 2.07 1.81
C MET A 68 5.47 3.38 1.89
N THR A 69 4.65 3.53 2.94
CA THR A 69 3.83 4.74 3.13
C THR A 69 4.71 5.98 3.41
N MET A 70 5.74 5.86 4.25
CA MET A 70 6.69 6.97 4.48
C MET A 70 7.49 7.34 3.23
N ALA A 71 7.84 6.34 2.40
CA ALA A 71 8.53 6.57 1.13
C ALA A 71 7.72 7.41 0.15
N LEU A 72 6.37 7.36 0.21
CA LEU A 72 5.48 8.20 -0.59
C LEU A 72 5.55 9.69 -0.25
N LYS A 73 6.06 10.09 0.93
CA LYS A 73 5.97 11.49 1.40
C LYS A 73 4.55 12.01 1.22
N PHE A 74 3.62 11.36 1.89
CA PHE A 74 2.17 11.53 1.68
C PHE A 74 1.61 12.88 2.12
N GLU A 75 2.36 13.65 2.89
CA GLU A 75 1.94 14.96 3.38
C GLU A 75 1.56 15.89 2.20
N GLY A 76 0.37 16.47 2.28
CA GLY A 76 -0.16 17.36 1.26
C GLY A 76 -0.69 16.65 -0.01
N ALA A 77 -0.61 15.32 -0.10
CA ALA A 77 -1.19 14.57 -1.20
C ALA A 77 -2.72 14.45 -1.04
N ASP A 78 -3.44 14.70 -2.13
CA ASP A 78 -4.89 14.55 -2.22
C ASP A 78 -5.31 13.15 -2.69
N SER A 79 -4.52 12.52 -3.55
CA SER A 79 -4.84 11.25 -4.17
C SER A 79 -3.65 10.29 -4.21
N VAL A 80 -3.96 8.99 -4.08
CA VAL A 80 -3.01 7.90 -4.30
C VAL A 80 -3.65 6.79 -5.13
N LEU A 81 -2.88 6.26 -6.08
CA LEU A 81 -3.18 5.01 -6.76
C LEU A 81 -2.32 3.90 -6.15
N GLU A 82 -2.97 2.87 -5.59
CA GLU A 82 -2.32 1.64 -5.17
C GLU A 82 -2.52 0.55 -6.24
N ILE A 83 -1.46 -0.20 -6.53
CA ILE A 83 -1.49 -1.35 -7.44
C ILE A 83 -1.15 -2.62 -6.65
N GLY A 84 -2.13 -3.54 -6.58
CA GLY A 84 -2.11 -4.71 -5.74
C GLY A 84 -2.81 -4.46 -4.40
N CYS A 85 -4.16 -4.37 -4.41
CA CYS A 85 -4.97 -4.17 -3.21
C CYS A 85 -4.78 -5.31 -2.20
N GLY A 86 -4.73 -6.55 -2.69
CA GLY A 86 -4.62 -7.74 -1.86
C GLY A 86 -5.72 -7.81 -0.80
N SER A 87 -5.33 -7.86 0.48
CA SER A 87 -6.27 -7.84 1.59
C SER A 87 -6.96 -6.48 1.81
N GLY A 88 -6.45 -5.39 1.22
CA GLY A 88 -6.89 -4.03 1.47
C GLY A 88 -6.21 -3.32 2.65
N TYR A 89 -5.30 -3.98 3.37
CA TYR A 89 -4.70 -3.37 4.57
C TYR A 89 -3.87 -2.13 4.26
N GLN A 90 -3.04 -2.15 3.21
CA GLN A 90 -2.26 -0.97 2.79
C GLN A 90 -3.19 0.17 2.35
N ALA A 91 -4.24 -0.10 1.55
CA ALA A 91 -5.25 0.90 1.18
C ALA A 91 -5.94 1.50 2.41
N ALA A 92 -6.28 0.67 3.41
CA ALA A 92 -6.90 1.13 4.65
C ALA A 92 -5.99 2.07 5.45
N ILE A 93 -4.69 1.79 5.54
CA ILE A 93 -3.71 2.70 6.16
C ILE A 93 -3.59 4.00 5.37
N LEU A 94 -3.47 3.93 4.03
CA LEU A 94 -3.41 5.10 3.16
C LEU A 94 -4.65 6.00 3.31
N SER A 95 -5.83 5.41 3.50
CA SER A 95 -7.10 6.15 3.65
C SER A 95 -7.18 7.04 4.89
N LYS A 96 -6.29 6.82 5.86
CA LYS A 96 -6.21 7.65 7.09
C LYS A 96 -5.26 8.84 6.94
N VAL A 97 -4.44 8.85 5.90
CA VAL A 97 -3.39 9.88 5.69
C VAL A 97 -3.51 10.59 4.33
N ILE A 98 -4.32 10.07 3.40
CA ILE A 98 -4.58 10.65 2.07
C ILE A 98 -6.10 10.70 1.85
N ARG A 99 -6.59 11.79 1.24
CA ARG A 99 -8.03 12.04 1.10
C ARG A 99 -8.75 11.06 0.17
N ARG A 100 -8.12 10.64 -0.92
CA ARG A 100 -8.69 9.69 -1.90
C ARG A 100 -7.70 8.58 -2.20
N VAL A 101 -8.14 7.34 -2.00
CA VAL A 101 -7.37 6.14 -2.31
C VAL A 101 -8.04 5.40 -3.45
N PHE A 102 -7.33 5.20 -4.54
CA PHE A 102 -7.72 4.35 -5.66
C PHE A 102 -6.85 3.10 -5.57
N SER A 103 -7.45 1.92 -5.63
CA SER A 103 -6.71 0.67 -5.51
C SER A 103 -7.14 -0.29 -6.61
N ILE A 104 -6.17 -0.93 -7.27
CA ILE A 104 -6.40 -1.90 -8.33
C ILE A 104 -5.98 -3.27 -7.84
N GLU A 105 -6.82 -4.26 -8.11
CA GLU A 105 -6.52 -5.67 -7.85
C GLU A 105 -6.89 -6.51 -9.07
N ARG A 106 -6.03 -7.46 -9.43
CA ARG A 106 -6.23 -8.34 -10.57
C ARG A 106 -7.10 -9.57 -10.28
N ILE A 107 -7.24 -9.92 -9.00
CA ILE A 107 -8.00 -11.09 -8.52
C ILE A 107 -9.36 -10.62 -8.01
N GLU A 108 -10.43 -10.96 -8.75
CA GLU A 108 -11.80 -10.48 -8.48
C GLU A 108 -12.25 -10.80 -7.04
N LYS A 109 -11.97 -12.01 -6.58
CA LYS A 109 -12.31 -12.42 -5.21
C LYS A 109 -11.70 -11.52 -4.14
N LEU A 110 -10.46 -11.04 -4.33
CA LEU A 110 -9.80 -10.13 -3.38
C LEU A 110 -10.40 -8.73 -3.44
N VAL A 111 -10.87 -8.27 -4.62
CA VAL A 111 -11.63 -7.02 -4.75
C VAL A 111 -12.89 -7.06 -3.90
N ASP A 112 -13.65 -8.16 -3.99
CA ASP A 112 -14.90 -8.32 -3.25
C ASP A 112 -14.65 -8.36 -1.73
N GLU A 113 -13.68 -9.17 -1.29
CA GLU A 113 -13.31 -9.28 0.13
C GLU A 113 -12.83 -7.94 0.70
N ALA A 114 -11.94 -7.24 0.01
CA ALA A 114 -11.45 -5.93 0.44
C ALA A 114 -12.56 -4.88 0.49
N SER A 115 -13.44 -4.85 -0.53
CA SER A 115 -14.58 -3.94 -0.60
C SER A 115 -15.56 -4.13 0.56
N GLU A 116 -15.81 -5.37 0.95
CA GLU A 116 -16.68 -5.68 2.10
C GLU A 116 -16.04 -5.22 3.42
N ILE A 117 -14.72 -5.42 3.60
CA ILE A 117 -13.98 -4.93 4.76
C ILE A 117 -14.04 -3.39 4.84
N PHE A 118 -13.87 -2.70 3.70
CA PHE A 118 -13.93 -1.24 3.68
C PHE A 118 -15.31 -0.71 4.07
N LYS A 119 -16.39 -1.36 3.63
CA LYS A 119 -17.76 -1.04 4.08
C LYS A 119 -17.92 -1.26 5.58
N GLN A 120 -17.48 -2.41 6.10
CA GLN A 120 -17.55 -2.75 7.52
C GLN A 120 -16.81 -1.70 8.38
N LEU A 121 -15.67 -1.19 7.91
CA LEU A 121 -14.87 -0.17 8.60
C LEU A 121 -15.30 1.26 8.28
N SER A 122 -16.35 1.47 7.47
CA SER A 122 -16.80 2.78 7.00
C SER A 122 -15.70 3.63 6.36
N LEU A 123 -14.85 2.99 5.54
CA LEU A 123 -13.76 3.63 4.78
C LEU A 123 -14.29 4.07 3.41
N HIS A 124 -15.03 5.19 3.37
CA HIS A 124 -15.75 5.66 2.18
C HIS A 124 -14.86 6.37 1.15
N ASN A 125 -13.58 6.60 1.45
CA ASN A 125 -12.62 7.28 0.59
C ASN A 125 -11.68 6.31 -0.16
N ILE A 126 -11.99 5.00 -0.15
CA ILE A 126 -11.27 3.97 -0.91
C ILE A 126 -12.16 3.50 -2.07
N PHE A 127 -11.60 3.52 -3.27
CA PHE A 127 -12.24 3.05 -4.50
C PHE A 127 -11.41 1.88 -5.04
N VAL A 128 -12.03 0.71 -5.17
CA VAL A 128 -11.34 -0.50 -5.67
C VAL A 128 -11.84 -0.86 -7.06
N MET A 129 -10.93 -1.29 -7.93
CA MET A 129 -11.25 -1.75 -9.29
C MET A 129 -10.60 -3.11 -9.55
N HIS A 130 -11.39 -4.03 -10.12
CA HIS A 130 -10.89 -5.27 -10.70
C HIS A 130 -10.28 -4.98 -12.07
N ALA A 131 -8.94 -4.90 -12.15
CA ALA A 131 -8.23 -4.59 -13.40
C ALA A 131 -6.77 -5.06 -13.36
N ASP A 132 -6.12 -5.00 -14.53
CA ASP A 132 -4.66 -5.07 -14.62
C ASP A 132 -4.03 -3.77 -14.11
N GLY A 133 -3.31 -3.86 -13.02
CA GLY A 133 -2.71 -2.69 -12.38
C GLY A 133 -1.60 -2.02 -13.17
N GLN A 134 -0.97 -2.72 -14.12
CA GLN A 134 0.10 -2.15 -14.95
C GLN A 134 -0.41 -1.04 -15.89
N LEU A 135 -1.72 -1.06 -16.20
CA LEU A 135 -2.37 -0.02 -17.00
C LEU A 135 -2.72 1.24 -16.20
N GLY A 136 -2.64 1.18 -14.84
CA GLY A 136 -3.07 2.25 -13.98
C GLY A 136 -4.57 2.50 -14.01
N TRP A 137 -4.97 3.76 -13.74
CA TRP A 137 -6.38 4.15 -13.75
C TRP A 137 -6.57 5.53 -14.40
N GLU A 138 -6.50 5.56 -15.72
CA GLU A 138 -6.52 6.78 -16.54
C GLU A 138 -7.68 7.72 -16.21
N LYS A 139 -8.86 7.17 -15.94
CA LYS A 139 -10.08 7.95 -15.65
C LYS A 139 -9.92 8.93 -14.49
N TYR A 140 -9.06 8.61 -13.51
CA TYR A 140 -8.85 9.44 -12.32
C TYR A 140 -7.45 10.03 -12.23
N ALA A 141 -6.61 9.75 -13.24
CA ALA A 141 -5.30 10.36 -13.37
C ALA A 141 -5.42 11.88 -13.67
N PRO A 142 -4.39 12.67 -13.34
CA PRO A 142 -3.15 12.27 -12.70
C PRO A 142 -3.27 12.14 -11.16
N PHE A 143 -2.41 11.32 -10.55
CA PHE A 143 -2.35 11.07 -9.10
C PHE A 143 -1.17 11.80 -8.47
N ASP A 144 -1.31 12.23 -7.20
CA ASP A 144 -0.20 12.81 -6.45
C ASP A 144 0.80 11.74 -6.02
N ARG A 145 0.28 10.54 -5.75
CA ARG A 145 1.08 9.39 -5.32
C ARG A 145 0.66 8.13 -6.07
N ILE A 146 1.64 7.27 -6.36
CA ILE A 146 1.39 5.91 -6.87
C ILE A 146 2.20 4.94 -6.03
N LEU A 147 1.59 3.84 -5.59
CA LEU A 147 2.21 2.80 -4.77
C LEU A 147 2.01 1.44 -5.40
N PHE A 148 3.07 0.66 -5.54
CA PHE A 148 2.97 -0.76 -5.87
C PHE A 148 3.10 -1.60 -4.61
N SER A 149 2.10 -2.44 -4.36
CA SER A 149 2.09 -3.46 -3.30
C SER A 149 2.50 -4.84 -3.81
N ALA A 150 3.18 -4.90 -4.96
CA ALA A 150 3.81 -6.05 -5.58
C ALA A 150 5.08 -5.62 -6.31
N TYR A 151 6.08 -6.54 -6.52
CA TYR A 151 7.33 -6.15 -7.15
C TYR A 151 7.25 -6.15 -8.68
N LEU A 152 8.04 -5.27 -9.28
CA LEU A 152 8.23 -5.13 -10.72
C LEU A 152 9.63 -5.59 -11.12
N GLU A 153 9.75 -6.21 -12.30
CA GLU A 153 11.05 -6.53 -12.91
C GLU A 153 11.69 -5.31 -13.60
N LYS A 154 10.85 -4.34 -13.99
CA LYS A 154 11.25 -3.11 -14.70
C LYS A 154 10.58 -1.89 -14.09
N GLU A 155 11.15 -0.73 -14.37
CA GLU A 155 10.54 0.55 -13.97
C GLU A 155 9.18 0.76 -14.65
N PRO A 156 8.14 1.22 -13.93
CA PRO A 156 6.79 1.39 -14.47
C PRO A 156 6.66 2.72 -15.23
N LYS A 157 7.36 2.83 -16.36
CA LYS A 157 7.46 4.08 -17.14
C LYS A 157 6.12 4.58 -17.65
N GLU A 158 5.21 3.67 -17.96
CA GLU A 158 3.85 3.95 -18.44
C GLU A 158 3.06 4.74 -17.40
N LEU A 159 3.28 4.48 -16.12
CA LEU A 159 2.56 5.16 -15.03
C LEU A 159 3.12 6.54 -14.67
N PHE A 160 4.29 6.92 -15.18
CA PHE A 160 4.77 8.29 -14.98
C PHE A 160 3.91 9.34 -15.70
N SER A 161 3.17 8.95 -16.76
CA SER A 161 2.18 9.82 -17.40
C SER A 161 0.96 10.08 -16.51
N GLN A 162 0.62 9.12 -15.63
CA GLN A 162 -0.48 9.20 -14.67
C GLN A 162 -0.07 9.83 -13.32
N LEU A 163 1.16 10.29 -13.18
CA LEU A 163 1.68 10.94 -11.99
C LEU A 163 1.70 12.46 -12.19
N ASN A 164 1.18 13.21 -11.22
CA ASN A 164 1.26 14.69 -11.20
C ASN A 164 2.71 15.17 -11.25
N ASP A 165 2.92 16.40 -11.70
CA ASP A 165 4.18 17.09 -11.44
C ASP A 165 4.36 17.31 -9.94
N GLY A 166 5.57 17.11 -9.42
CA GLY A 166 5.82 17.00 -7.97
C GLY A 166 5.34 15.70 -7.35
N GLY A 167 4.75 14.78 -8.13
CA GLY A 167 4.25 13.50 -7.66
C GLY A 167 5.35 12.49 -7.36
N ILE A 168 4.99 11.47 -6.56
CA ILE A 168 5.91 10.41 -6.13
C ILE A 168 5.30 9.05 -6.41
N LEU A 169 6.09 8.18 -7.06
CA LEU A 169 5.79 6.76 -7.24
C LEU A 169 6.76 5.93 -6.41
N VAL A 170 6.23 4.98 -5.63
CA VAL A 170 7.01 4.02 -4.85
C VAL A 170 6.70 2.61 -5.30
N ALA A 171 7.72 1.85 -5.65
CA ALA A 171 7.57 0.47 -6.10
C ALA A 171 8.70 -0.42 -5.60
N PRO A 172 8.41 -1.68 -5.23
CA PRO A 172 9.44 -2.71 -5.10
C PRO A 172 9.97 -3.08 -6.49
N ILE A 173 11.26 -2.94 -6.71
CA ILE A 173 11.93 -3.28 -7.99
C ILE A 173 12.90 -4.43 -7.77
N LEU A 174 12.81 -5.46 -8.62
CA LEU A 174 13.75 -6.58 -8.65
C LEU A 174 15.05 -6.14 -9.32
N LYS A 175 16.18 -6.31 -8.62
CA LYS A 175 17.52 -6.07 -9.14
C LYS A 175 18.47 -7.11 -8.57
N ASP A 176 19.23 -7.79 -9.42
CA ASP A 176 20.26 -8.77 -9.03
C ASP A 176 19.73 -9.84 -8.03
N LYS A 177 18.50 -10.36 -8.31
CA LYS A 177 17.77 -11.34 -7.47
C LYS A 177 17.33 -10.83 -6.09
N LYS A 178 17.46 -9.53 -5.82
CA LYS A 178 16.95 -8.85 -4.62
C LYS A 178 15.91 -7.82 -4.98
N GLN A 179 15.00 -7.55 -4.06
CA GLN A 179 13.97 -6.53 -4.25
C GLN A 179 14.29 -5.31 -3.38
N PHE A 180 14.12 -4.14 -3.96
CA PHE A 180 14.36 -2.87 -3.27
C PHE A 180 13.15 -1.96 -3.38
N ILE A 181 12.80 -1.28 -2.31
CA ILE A 181 11.87 -0.15 -2.35
C ILE A 181 12.55 0.98 -3.11
N VAL A 182 11.97 1.37 -4.23
CA VAL A 182 12.48 2.45 -5.08
C VAL A 182 11.46 3.55 -5.13
N ARG A 183 11.91 4.79 -4.88
CA ARG A 183 11.12 6.00 -5.02
C ARG A 183 11.48 6.70 -6.31
N PHE A 184 10.46 7.06 -7.09
CA PHE A 184 10.54 7.89 -8.28
C PHE A 184 9.83 9.22 -7.98
N SER A 185 10.54 10.33 -8.12
CA SER A 185 9.97 11.68 -7.93
C SER A 185 9.94 12.38 -9.28
N LYS A 186 8.75 12.80 -9.72
CA LYS A 186 8.55 13.53 -10.96
C LYS A 186 8.67 15.02 -10.70
N GLN A 187 9.47 15.71 -11.50
CA GLN A 187 9.58 17.15 -11.52
C GLN A 187 9.77 17.61 -12.96
N ASP A 188 8.82 18.37 -13.47
CA ASP A 188 8.70 18.70 -14.88
C ASP A 188 8.72 17.41 -15.74
N ASN A 189 9.67 17.26 -16.64
CA ASN A 189 9.84 16.06 -17.47
C ASN A 189 10.89 15.08 -16.92
N PHE A 190 11.43 15.32 -15.72
CA PHE A 190 12.48 14.50 -15.13
C PHE A 190 11.91 13.55 -14.08
N ILE A 191 12.42 12.34 -14.09
CA ILE A 191 12.15 11.33 -13.04
C ILE A 191 13.43 11.09 -12.27
N LYS A 192 13.47 11.54 -11.02
CA LYS A 192 14.55 11.21 -10.09
C LYS A 192 14.26 9.87 -9.44
N LYS A 193 15.23 8.97 -9.49
CA LYS A 193 15.18 7.64 -8.86
C LYS A 193 16.03 7.60 -7.59
N GLU A 194 15.50 6.96 -6.55
CA GLU A 194 16.18 6.74 -5.27
C GLU A 194 15.89 5.34 -4.76
N VAL A 195 16.93 4.56 -4.47
CA VAL A 195 16.83 3.23 -3.86
C VAL A 195 16.86 3.41 -2.34
N LEU A 196 15.89 2.87 -1.63
CA LEU A 196 15.71 3.13 -0.20
C LEU A 196 16.12 1.93 0.67
N ASP A 197 15.41 0.80 0.56
CA ASP A 197 15.57 -0.33 1.50
C ASP A 197 15.33 -1.66 0.77
N GLU A 198 15.83 -2.77 1.31
CA GLU A 198 15.45 -4.11 0.83
C GLU A 198 14.02 -4.45 1.27
N CYS A 199 13.34 -5.23 0.45
CA CYS A 199 11.96 -5.68 0.70
C CYS A 199 11.71 -7.06 0.09
N LEU A 200 10.53 -7.62 0.37
CA LEU A 200 10.08 -8.86 -0.26
C LEU A 200 8.57 -8.78 -0.53
N PHE A 201 8.21 -8.92 -1.79
CA PHE A 201 6.84 -8.89 -2.30
C PHE A 201 6.60 -10.02 -3.30
N VAL A 202 5.32 -10.31 -3.56
CA VAL A 202 4.89 -11.12 -4.70
C VAL A 202 5.06 -10.34 -6.00
N PRO A 203 5.18 -11.01 -7.18
CA PRO A 203 5.33 -10.32 -8.45
C PRO A 203 4.04 -9.61 -8.88
N VAL A 204 4.19 -8.50 -9.61
CA VAL A 204 3.12 -7.98 -10.47
C VAL A 204 2.93 -8.96 -11.63
N LEU A 205 1.70 -9.35 -11.88
CA LEU A 205 1.33 -10.25 -12.98
C LEU A 205 0.38 -9.55 -13.95
N ASP A 206 0.48 -9.92 -15.23
CA ASP A 206 -0.39 -9.38 -16.29
C ASP A 206 -1.82 -9.91 -16.16
N GLY A 207 -2.74 -9.11 -16.67
CA GLY A 207 -4.15 -9.47 -16.85
C GLY A 207 -4.93 -9.58 -15.54
N LYS A 208 -6.17 -10.09 -15.68
CA LYS A 208 -7.14 -10.29 -14.58
C LYS A 208 -7.35 -11.78 -14.31
N GLU A 209 -7.72 -12.10 -13.07
CA GLU A 209 -8.06 -13.44 -12.61
C GLU A 209 -9.36 -13.42 -11.81
#